data_90cf9e505a5d4f8ce3b06790401172a6
#
_entry.id   90cf9e505a5d4f8ce3b06790401172a6
#
_cell.length_a   1.000
_cell.length_b   1.000
_cell.length_c   1.000
_cell.angle_alpha   90.00
_cell.angle_beta   90.00
_cell.angle_gamma   90.00
#
_symmetry.space_group_name_H-M   'P 1'
#
loop_
_entity.id
_entity.type
_entity.pdbx_description
1 polymer ?
#
loop_
_entity_poly.entity_id
_entity_poly.type
_entity_poly.pdbx_seq_one_letter_code
_entity_poly.pdbx_strand_id
1 'polypeptide(L)'
;MNSWTKKWRRLFFCVAAVMMTVVLAGCGAGKSAGGDAAKGGATELKLAYHLPVDHHLSKSMEKFAKRVEEKSGGKLTVKTYPAGQLYTDKSMNDAIMSGGLDMGLNSTAMWTTVIPALNVLDVPFLLPNYDSVAKAIDGGLGKTLEAEFEKKGVKNLIWADYGYVQFANNKRPLTKPEDFVGLQLRGYGQIPAETIKALGASPVTMGSAEVYMAIQRGTIDGQTSGTTAMFARKIYEVAKYLTITNHAFCEFSLAMNKAKWDSLSPEQQKALSEAAKEIRDEIRKETKAEDEKTTEALKQAGMEVFTVPAADVAQWQAATMSVRENFIKDNGELGQKVVDECLKASK
;
A
#
# COMPACT_ATOMS: atom_id res chain seq x y z
N MET A 1 -20.49 -21.20 54.15
CA MET A 1 -20.63 -22.65 53.88
C MET A 1 -22.11 -22.96 53.80
N ASN A 2 -22.51 -23.52 52.72
CA ASN A 2 -23.82 -24.17 52.50
C ASN A 2 -24.81 -23.53 51.50
N SER A 3 -25.09 -24.40 50.58
CA SER A 3 -26.44 -24.68 50.06
C SER A 3 -26.97 -23.94 48.85
N TRP A 4 -26.17 -23.56 47.87
CA TRP A 4 -26.73 -23.01 46.60
C TRP A 4 -26.34 -23.78 45.32
N THR A 5 -25.71 -24.93 45.41
CA THR A 5 -25.21 -25.69 44.26
C THR A 5 -26.00 -26.97 43.91
N LYS A 6 -27.19 -27.20 44.48
CA LYS A 6 -27.97 -28.42 44.26
C LYS A 6 -29.29 -28.30 43.51
N LYS A 7 -29.67 -27.08 42.99
CA LYS A 7 -30.98 -26.94 42.33
C LYS A 7 -30.95 -26.77 40.80
N TRP A 8 -29.78 -26.73 40.16
CA TRP A 8 -29.69 -26.52 38.67
C TRP A 8 -29.32 -27.78 37.88
N ARG A 9 -29.34 -28.96 38.48
CA ARG A 9 -28.98 -30.25 37.83
C ARG A 9 -30.16 -31.14 37.46
N ARG A 10 -31.42 -30.68 37.54
CA ARG A 10 -32.62 -31.50 37.28
C ARG A 10 -33.59 -31.01 36.20
N LEU A 11 -33.16 -30.07 35.34
CA LEU A 11 -34.07 -29.51 34.29
C LEU A 11 -33.57 -29.72 32.86
N PHE A 12 -32.63 -30.66 32.61
CA PHE A 12 -32.14 -30.94 31.25
C PHE A 12 -32.26 -32.44 30.82
N PHE A 13 -33.32 -33.11 31.29
CA PHE A 13 -33.57 -34.50 30.86
C PHE A 13 -35.04 -34.78 30.63
N CYS A 14 -35.73 -34.06 29.79
CA CYS A 14 -37.06 -34.45 29.30
C CYS A 14 -37.47 -33.59 28.10
N VAL A 15 -36.79 -33.69 26.94
CA VAL A 15 -37.36 -33.43 25.60
C VAL A 15 -36.45 -34.13 24.57
N ALA A 16 -36.53 -35.44 24.53
CA ALA A 16 -35.98 -36.23 23.44
C ALA A 16 -36.70 -37.55 23.36
N ALA A 17 -37.94 -37.53 22.89
CA ALA A 17 -38.65 -38.70 22.37
C ALA A 17 -40.04 -38.23 21.93
N VAL A 18 -40.23 -38.03 20.68
CA VAL A 18 -41.47 -38.20 19.90
C VAL A 18 -41.27 -37.48 18.55
N MET A 19 -40.93 -38.23 17.54
CA MET A 19 -41.43 -38.22 16.19
C MET A 19 -40.48 -38.98 15.28
N MET A 20 -40.70 -40.29 15.30
CA MET A 20 -40.31 -41.22 14.24
C MET A 20 -41.61 -41.92 13.84
N THR A 21 -41.99 -41.77 12.63
CA THR A 21 -42.91 -42.53 11.78
C THR A 21 -43.74 -41.60 10.91
N VAL A 22 -43.51 -41.58 9.64
CA VAL A 22 -44.38 -42.06 8.57
C VAL A 22 -43.59 -42.03 7.28
N VAL A 23 -43.49 -43.22 6.76
CA VAL A 23 -42.71 -43.63 5.61
C VAL A 23 -43.62 -43.96 4.46
N LEU A 24 -43.03 -43.91 3.27
CA LEU A 24 -43.35 -44.72 2.07
C LEU A 24 -44.69 -44.51 1.38
N ALA A 25 -44.65 -43.95 0.21
CA ALA A 25 -45.00 -44.57 -1.07
C ALA A 25 -45.33 -43.46 -2.10
N GLY A 26 -44.69 -43.51 -3.22
CA GLY A 26 -44.96 -42.61 -4.34
C GLY A 26 -43.89 -42.75 -5.44
N CYS A 27 -43.76 -43.95 -6.02
CA CYS A 27 -43.13 -44.08 -7.33
C CYS A 27 -44.02 -43.39 -8.36
N GLY A 28 -43.49 -42.32 -9.00
CA GLY A 28 -44.11 -41.64 -10.12
C GLY A 28 -43.04 -41.15 -11.06
N ALA A 29 -42.81 -41.89 -12.17
CA ALA A 29 -41.95 -41.49 -13.26
C ALA A 29 -42.47 -40.19 -13.88
N GLY A 30 -41.64 -39.14 -13.93
CA GLY A 30 -41.97 -37.86 -14.55
C GLY A 30 -40.71 -37.08 -14.95
N LYS A 31 -40.32 -37.25 -16.19
CA LYS A 31 -39.56 -36.33 -17.08
C LYS A 31 -38.54 -35.38 -16.42
N SER A 32 -37.28 -35.63 -16.76
CA SER A 32 -36.19 -34.65 -16.75
C SER A 32 -36.65 -33.33 -17.40
N ALA A 33 -36.77 -32.31 -16.61
CA ALA A 33 -36.83 -30.93 -17.07
C ALA A 33 -35.61 -30.22 -16.56
N GLY A 34 -34.87 -29.66 -17.48
CA GLY A 34 -33.94 -28.56 -17.43
C GLY A 34 -33.17 -28.34 -16.15
N GLY A 35 -31.87 -28.51 -16.23
CA GLY A 35 -30.97 -28.04 -15.19
C GLY A 35 -31.26 -26.57 -14.87
N ASP A 36 -31.64 -26.31 -13.63
CA ASP A 36 -31.48 -25.00 -13.05
C ASP A 36 -29.98 -24.67 -13.08
N ALA A 37 -29.58 -23.87 -14.08
CA ALA A 37 -28.32 -23.16 -14.03
C ALA A 37 -28.36 -22.39 -12.73
N ALA A 38 -27.59 -22.83 -11.74
CA ALA A 38 -27.35 -22.08 -10.53
C ALA A 38 -27.06 -20.65 -10.96
N LYS A 39 -27.91 -19.71 -10.58
CA LYS A 39 -27.62 -18.28 -10.64
C LYS A 39 -26.37 -18.11 -9.80
N GLY A 40 -25.20 -18.15 -10.46
CA GLY A 40 -23.92 -17.88 -9.82
C GLY A 40 -23.97 -16.48 -9.24
N GLY A 41 -24.06 -16.40 -7.90
CA GLY A 41 -23.96 -15.11 -7.22
C GLY A 41 -22.64 -14.45 -7.59
N ALA A 42 -22.61 -13.12 -7.61
CA ALA A 42 -21.39 -12.37 -7.84
C ALA A 42 -20.28 -12.82 -6.88
N THR A 43 -19.07 -13.01 -7.38
CA THR A 43 -17.91 -13.26 -6.53
C THR A 43 -17.50 -11.93 -5.89
N GLU A 44 -17.59 -11.82 -4.55
CA GLU A 44 -17.11 -10.66 -3.82
C GLU A 44 -15.63 -10.82 -3.50
N LEU A 45 -14.84 -9.78 -3.79
CA LEU A 45 -13.43 -9.64 -3.44
C LEU A 45 -13.27 -8.54 -2.38
N LYS A 46 -12.46 -8.78 -1.36
CA LYS A 46 -12.13 -7.80 -0.31
C LYS A 46 -10.87 -7.06 -0.66
N LEU A 47 -10.94 -5.73 -0.69
CA LEU A 47 -9.82 -4.83 -0.92
C LEU A 47 -9.59 -3.94 0.31
N ALA A 48 -8.47 -4.10 1.00
CA ALA A 48 -8.11 -3.25 2.13
C ALA A 48 -6.98 -2.27 1.77
N TYR A 49 -6.97 -1.10 2.42
CA TYR A 49 -5.89 -0.12 2.36
C TYR A 49 -5.89 0.77 3.61
N HIS A 50 -4.67 1.25 3.98
CA HIS A 50 -4.48 2.04 5.21
C HIS A 50 -4.53 3.55 4.99
N LEU A 51 -4.61 4.00 3.73
CA LEU A 51 -4.65 5.41 3.38
C LEU A 51 -6.01 6.03 3.79
N PRO A 52 -6.03 7.31 4.23
CA PRO A 52 -7.26 8.02 4.53
C PRO A 52 -8.19 8.08 3.32
N VAL A 53 -9.51 8.16 3.56
CA VAL A 53 -10.53 8.16 2.49
C VAL A 53 -10.36 9.30 1.48
N ASP A 54 -9.83 10.45 1.93
CA ASP A 54 -9.61 11.62 1.08
C ASP A 54 -8.33 11.55 0.23
N HIS A 55 -7.47 10.57 0.47
CA HIS A 55 -6.24 10.37 -0.30
C HIS A 55 -6.57 10.00 -1.75
N HIS A 56 -5.80 10.51 -2.73
CA HIS A 56 -6.06 10.25 -4.16
C HIS A 56 -6.09 8.75 -4.50
N LEU A 57 -5.15 7.95 -3.96
CA LEU A 57 -5.15 6.50 -4.18
C LEU A 57 -6.37 5.80 -3.57
N SER A 58 -6.89 6.28 -2.43
CA SER A 58 -8.12 5.74 -1.86
C SER A 58 -9.31 5.96 -2.79
N LYS A 59 -9.42 7.17 -3.34
CA LYS A 59 -10.45 7.50 -4.35
C LYS A 59 -10.29 6.65 -5.61
N SER A 60 -9.05 6.37 -6.02
CA SER A 60 -8.77 5.49 -7.16
C SER A 60 -9.17 4.04 -6.89
N MET A 61 -9.06 3.54 -5.66
CA MET A 61 -9.55 2.20 -5.31
C MET A 61 -11.08 2.10 -5.33
N GLU A 62 -11.79 3.16 -4.96
CA GLU A 62 -13.24 3.23 -5.13
C GLU A 62 -13.66 3.22 -6.61
N LYS A 63 -12.92 3.96 -7.46
CA LYS A 63 -13.11 3.90 -8.92
C LYS A 63 -12.81 2.50 -9.47
N PHE A 64 -11.72 1.86 -8.98
CA PHE A 64 -11.35 0.50 -9.37
C PHE A 64 -12.47 -0.50 -9.07
N ALA A 65 -13.04 -0.46 -7.86
CA ALA A 65 -14.12 -1.35 -7.46
C ALA A 65 -15.33 -1.24 -8.41
N LYS A 66 -15.76 -0.02 -8.74
CA LYS A 66 -16.85 0.24 -9.69
C LYS A 66 -16.51 -0.28 -11.11
N ARG A 67 -15.27 -0.02 -11.55
CA ARG A 67 -14.82 -0.43 -12.89
C ARG A 67 -14.78 -1.95 -13.06
N VAL A 68 -14.39 -2.68 -11.99
CA VAL A 68 -14.41 -4.16 -11.96
C VAL A 68 -15.86 -4.68 -12.08
N GLU A 69 -16.79 -4.11 -11.34
CA GLU A 69 -18.20 -4.50 -11.42
C GLU A 69 -18.78 -4.26 -12.80
N GLU A 70 -18.56 -3.08 -13.38
CA GLU A 70 -18.98 -2.72 -14.75
C GLU A 70 -18.41 -3.69 -15.79
N LYS A 71 -17.08 -3.92 -15.79
CA LYS A 71 -16.40 -4.77 -16.78
C LYS A 71 -16.73 -6.25 -16.63
N SER A 72 -17.05 -6.70 -15.44
CA SER A 72 -17.47 -8.09 -15.20
C SER A 72 -18.95 -8.32 -15.44
N GLY A 73 -19.74 -7.28 -15.78
CA GLY A 73 -21.20 -7.37 -15.89
C GLY A 73 -21.85 -7.80 -14.57
N GLY A 74 -21.31 -7.35 -13.44
CA GLY A 74 -21.77 -7.68 -12.09
C GLY A 74 -21.37 -9.08 -11.59
N LYS A 75 -20.53 -9.83 -12.33
CA LYS A 75 -20.03 -11.15 -11.90
C LYS A 75 -18.94 -11.09 -10.84
N LEU A 76 -18.25 -9.93 -10.74
CA LEU A 76 -17.32 -9.59 -9.67
C LEU A 76 -17.77 -8.29 -9.00
N THR A 77 -17.70 -8.28 -7.68
CA THR A 77 -17.80 -7.06 -6.87
C THR A 77 -16.54 -6.93 -6.02
N VAL A 78 -16.13 -5.69 -5.75
CA VAL A 78 -14.99 -5.40 -4.88
C VAL A 78 -15.50 -4.57 -3.72
N LYS A 79 -15.41 -5.13 -2.52
CA LYS A 79 -15.73 -4.42 -1.28
C LYS A 79 -14.49 -3.78 -0.69
N THR A 80 -14.49 -2.48 -0.57
CA THR A 80 -13.36 -1.68 -0.08
C THR A 80 -13.40 -1.49 1.42
N TYR A 81 -12.21 -1.47 2.05
CA TYR A 81 -12.01 -1.27 3.47
C TYR A 81 -10.88 -0.25 3.67
N PRO A 82 -11.20 1.05 3.66
CA PRO A 82 -10.23 2.14 3.76
C PRO A 82 -9.68 2.35 5.17
N ALA A 83 -8.71 3.24 5.29
CA ALA A 83 -8.20 3.80 6.54
C ALA A 83 -7.81 2.76 7.62
N GLY A 84 -7.35 1.57 7.19
CA GLY A 84 -6.89 0.53 8.10
C GLY A 84 -8.02 -0.24 8.82
N GLN A 85 -9.26 -0.21 8.29
CA GLN A 85 -10.43 -0.85 8.93
C GLN A 85 -10.25 -2.37 9.14
N LEU A 86 -9.59 -3.08 8.22
CA LEU A 86 -9.32 -4.51 8.36
C LEU A 86 -7.88 -4.79 8.77
N TYR A 87 -6.92 -4.12 8.12
CA TYR A 87 -5.49 -4.36 8.31
C TYR A 87 -4.72 -3.04 8.30
N THR A 88 -3.70 -2.96 9.15
CA THR A 88 -2.73 -1.85 9.12
C THR A 88 -1.76 -2.03 7.95
N ASP A 89 -0.98 -0.98 7.62
CA ASP A 89 0.13 -1.06 6.67
C ASP A 89 1.12 -2.21 7.01
N LYS A 90 1.34 -2.49 8.29
CA LYS A 90 2.28 -3.54 8.74
C LYS A 90 1.73 -4.98 8.63
N SER A 91 0.41 -5.18 8.75
CA SER A 91 -0.20 -6.52 8.80
C SER A 91 -0.86 -6.97 7.50
N MET A 92 -1.04 -6.05 6.55
CA MET A 92 -1.80 -6.30 5.31
C MET A 92 -1.14 -7.34 4.41
N ASN A 93 0.18 -7.27 4.24
CA ASN A 93 0.90 -8.14 3.31
C ASN A 93 0.84 -9.61 3.74
N ASP A 94 0.97 -9.88 5.04
CA ASP A 94 0.83 -11.23 5.59
C ASP A 94 -0.59 -11.79 5.37
N ALA A 95 -1.61 -10.93 5.50
CA ALA A 95 -2.99 -11.32 5.23
C ALA A 95 -3.22 -11.65 3.75
N ILE A 96 -2.61 -10.92 2.81
CA ILE A 96 -2.66 -11.22 1.38
C ILE A 96 -1.95 -12.55 1.09
N MET A 97 -0.71 -12.73 1.57
CA MET A 97 0.07 -13.95 1.31
C MET A 97 -0.61 -15.19 1.89
N SER A 98 -1.21 -15.10 3.08
CA SER A 98 -1.92 -16.22 3.72
C SER A 98 -3.32 -16.48 3.17
N GLY A 99 -3.87 -15.61 2.30
CA GLY A 99 -5.23 -15.73 1.78
C GLY A 99 -6.33 -15.23 2.75
N GLY A 100 -5.96 -14.56 3.84
CA GLY A 100 -6.92 -13.91 4.75
C GLY A 100 -7.53 -12.63 4.16
N LEU A 101 -6.89 -12.06 3.15
CA LEU A 101 -7.34 -10.91 2.37
C LEU A 101 -7.14 -11.19 0.89
N ASP A 102 -8.16 -10.89 0.06
CA ASP A 102 -8.06 -11.13 -1.39
C ASP A 102 -7.12 -10.12 -2.05
N MET A 103 -7.25 -8.82 -1.74
CA MET A 103 -6.46 -7.74 -2.32
C MET A 103 -6.12 -6.67 -1.29
N GLY A 104 -4.96 -6.05 -1.43
CA GLY A 104 -4.56 -4.90 -0.61
C GLY A 104 -3.72 -3.90 -1.38
N LEU A 105 -4.00 -2.61 -1.15
CA LEU A 105 -3.15 -1.53 -1.64
C LEU A 105 -2.20 -1.12 -0.53
N ASN A 106 -0.91 -1.38 -0.70
CA ASN A 106 0.11 -1.08 0.29
C ASN A 106 1.38 -0.53 -0.36
N SER A 107 2.14 0.28 0.41
CA SER A 107 3.45 0.76 -0.02
C SER A 107 4.39 -0.42 -0.32
N THR A 108 5.16 -0.29 -1.39
CA THR A 108 6.22 -1.26 -1.73
C THR A 108 7.23 -1.41 -0.61
N ALA A 109 7.49 -0.35 0.17
CA ALA A 109 8.35 -0.41 1.36
C ALA A 109 7.87 -1.40 2.43
N MET A 110 6.57 -1.71 2.49
CA MET A 110 6.04 -2.73 3.42
C MET A 110 6.27 -4.16 2.94
N TRP A 111 6.59 -4.35 1.66
CA TRP A 111 6.91 -5.66 1.08
C TRP A 111 8.39 -6.03 1.18
N THR A 112 9.26 -5.10 1.56
CA THR A 112 10.73 -5.26 1.49
C THR A 112 11.29 -6.33 2.44
N THR A 113 10.56 -6.70 3.49
CA THR A 113 10.91 -7.80 4.37
C THR A 113 10.83 -9.16 3.67
N VAL A 114 9.99 -9.30 2.64
CA VAL A 114 9.80 -10.53 1.87
C VAL A 114 10.30 -10.42 0.44
N ILE A 115 10.40 -9.21 -0.09
CA ILE A 115 10.91 -8.88 -1.44
C ILE A 115 11.91 -7.70 -1.32
N PRO A 116 13.16 -7.96 -0.87
CA PRO A 116 14.13 -6.87 -0.61
C PRO A 116 14.44 -5.98 -1.82
N ALA A 117 14.33 -6.51 -3.05
CA ALA A 117 14.55 -5.75 -4.27
C ALA A 117 13.61 -4.54 -4.44
N LEU A 118 12.41 -4.57 -3.83
CA LEU A 118 11.46 -3.44 -3.85
C LEU A 118 12.01 -2.17 -3.18
N ASN A 119 13.00 -2.30 -2.30
CA ASN A 119 13.71 -1.16 -1.70
C ASN A 119 14.35 -0.23 -2.75
N VAL A 120 14.59 -0.69 -3.99
CA VAL A 120 15.17 0.14 -5.06
C VAL A 120 14.36 1.40 -5.34
N LEU A 121 13.04 1.34 -5.18
CA LEU A 121 12.13 2.47 -5.43
C LEU A 121 12.31 3.61 -4.42
N ASP A 122 12.80 3.29 -3.22
CA ASP A 122 13.08 4.27 -2.16
C ASP A 122 14.55 4.72 -2.13
N VAL A 123 15.44 4.15 -2.99
CA VAL A 123 16.85 4.57 -3.06
C VAL A 123 16.94 6.01 -3.58
N PRO A 124 17.61 6.92 -2.84
CA PRO A 124 17.60 8.33 -3.16
C PRO A 124 18.11 8.65 -4.57
N PHE A 125 17.36 9.51 -5.26
CA PHE A 125 17.73 10.14 -6.54
C PHE A 125 17.99 9.19 -7.73
N LEU A 126 17.49 7.94 -7.67
CA LEU A 126 17.58 7.02 -8.81
C LEU A 126 16.60 7.39 -9.94
N LEU A 127 15.42 7.84 -9.60
CA LEU A 127 14.35 8.20 -10.52
C LEU A 127 14.03 9.69 -10.36
N PRO A 128 14.64 10.59 -11.13
CA PRO A 128 14.62 12.04 -10.87
C PRO A 128 13.32 12.74 -11.23
N ASN A 129 12.43 12.11 -12.01
CA ASN A 129 11.18 12.71 -12.46
C ASN A 129 10.12 11.63 -12.75
N TYR A 130 8.84 12.06 -12.89
CA TYR A 130 7.70 11.16 -13.15
C TYR A 130 7.85 10.33 -14.43
N ASP A 131 8.48 10.90 -15.48
CA ASP A 131 8.71 10.17 -16.74
C ASP A 131 9.70 9.01 -16.55
N SER A 132 10.75 9.22 -15.76
CA SER A 132 11.71 8.15 -15.44
C SER A 132 11.08 7.05 -14.60
N VAL A 133 10.19 7.40 -13.66
CA VAL A 133 9.40 6.43 -12.88
C VAL A 133 8.53 5.60 -13.83
N ALA A 134 7.75 6.26 -14.69
CA ALA A 134 6.88 5.58 -15.64
C ALA A 134 7.66 4.63 -16.56
N LYS A 135 8.79 5.10 -17.14
CA LYS A 135 9.66 4.27 -17.99
C LYS A 135 10.25 3.06 -17.23
N ALA A 136 10.65 3.23 -15.98
CA ALA A 136 11.19 2.15 -15.17
C ALA A 136 10.13 1.09 -14.86
N ILE A 137 8.98 1.52 -14.36
CA ILE A 137 7.87 0.65 -13.94
C ILE A 137 7.22 -0.05 -15.13
N ASP A 138 7.00 0.62 -16.26
CA ASP A 138 6.47 -0.03 -17.47
C ASP A 138 7.54 -0.87 -18.21
N GLY A 139 8.80 -0.71 -17.84
CA GLY A 139 9.96 -1.34 -18.46
C GLY A 139 10.46 -2.61 -17.77
N GLY A 140 11.79 -2.72 -17.72
CA GLY A 140 12.50 -3.88 -17.15
C GLY A 140 12.33 -3.98 -15.65
N LEU A 141 12.35 -2.85 -14.94
CA LEU A 141 12.22 -2.82 -13.49
C LEU A 141 10.89 -3.43 -13.05
N GLY A 142 9.74 -2.94 -13.56
CA GLY A 142 8.43 -3.45 -13.17
C GLY A 142 8.30 -4.94 -13.40
N LYS A 143 8.73 -5.44 -14.58
CA LYS A 143 8.73 -6.88 -14.90
C LYS A 143 9.59 -7.70 -13.92
N THR A 144 10.75 -7.19 -13.55
CA THR A 144 11.64 -7.86 -12.59
C THR A 144 10.99 -7.94 -11.22
N LEU A 145 10.40 -6.85 -10.74
CA LEU A 145 9.73 -6.79 -9.44
C LEU A 145 8.42 -7.60 -9.40
N GLU A 146 7.64 -7.64 -10.49
CA GLU A 146 6.45 -8.51 -10.61
C GLU A 146 6.80 -9.98 -10.49
N ALA A 147 7.92 -10.42 -11.10
CA ALA A 147 8.39 -11.79 -10.95
C ALA A 147 8.76 -12.12 -9.50
N GLU A 148 9.27 -11.16 -8.72
CA GLU A 148 9.55 -11.35 -7.29
C GLU A 148 8.25 -11.48 -6.47
N PHE A 149 7.20 -10.71 -6.80
CA PHE A 149 5.88 -10.88 -6.19
C PHE A 149 5.30 -12.28 -6.46
N GLU A 150 5.38 -12.76 -7.70
CA GLU A 150 4.86 -14.08 -8.07
C GLU A 150 5.55 -15.24 -7.33
N LYS A 151 6.87 -15.13 -7.08
CA LYS A 151 7.61 -16.10 -6.24
C LYS A 151 7.07 -16.16 -4.80
N LYS A 152 6.38 -15.12 -4.33
CA LYS A 152 5.76 -15.05 -2.99
C LYS A 152 4.27 -15.40 -2.99
N GLY A 153 3.74 -15.93 -4.09
CA GLY A 153 2.33 -16.27 -4.19
C GLY A 153 1.41 -15.04 -4.26
N VAL A 154 1.90 -13.94 -4.80
CA VAL A 154 1.20 -12.66 -4.92
C VAL A 154 1.18 -12.23 -6.38
N LYS A 155 0.02 -11.74 -6.84
CA LYS A 155 -0.14 -11.08 -8.14
C LYS A 155 -0.18 -9.58 -7.93
N ASN A 156 0.76 -8.84 -8.48
CA ASN A 156 0.64 -7.39 -8.55
C ASN A 156 -0.31 -7.00 -9.68
N LEU A 157 -1.38 -6.27 -9.37
CA LEU A 157 -2.39 -5.83 -10.34
C LEU A 157 -2.12 -4.40 -10.81
N ILE A 158 -1.67 -3.52 -9.92
CA ILE A 158 -1.42 -2.10 -10.20
C ILE A 158 -0.13 -1.69 -9.51
N TRP A 159 0.77 -1.06 -10.25
CA TRP A 159 1.73 -0.13 -9.73
C TRP A 159 1.02 1.23 -9.60
N ALA A 160 0.85 1.70 -8.37
CA ALA A 160 0.06 2.89 -8.08
C ALA A 160 0.98 4.00 -7.58
N ASP A 161 1.25 4.94 -8.46
CA ASP A 161 2.11 6.10 -8.19
C ASP A 161 1.56 6.87 -6.98
N TYR A 162 2.27 6.82 -5.86
CA TYR A 162 1.93 7.59 -4.66
C TYR A 162 2.48 9.00 -4.72
N GLY A 163 3.65 9.16 -5.33
CA GLY A 163 4.33 10.44 -5.52
C GLY A 163 5.68 10.53 -4.82
N TYR A 164 6.33 11.67 -4.99
CA TYR A 164 7.62 11.93 -4.34
C TYR A 164 7.48 12.14 -2.84
N VAL A 165 8.44 11.60 -2.09
CA VAL A 165 8.50 11.77 -0.65
C VAL A 165 9.38 12.96 -0.28
N GLN A 166 8.96 13.65 0.76
CA GLN A 166 9.52 14.90 1.25
C GLN A 166 9.78 14.81 2.75
N PHE A 167 10.47 15.78 3.33
CA PHE A 167 10.68 15.84 4.77
C PHE A 167 9.81 16.92 5.40
N ALA A 168 9.11 16.58 6.49
CA ALA A 168 8.39 17.54 7.33
C ALA A 168 8.86 17.43 8.77
N ASN A 169 9.05 18.57 9.46
CA ASN A 169 9.48 18.59 10.86
C ASN A 169 8.95 19.84 11.60
N ASN A 170 9.05 19.82 12.94
CA ASN A 170 8.59 20.92 13.81
C ASN A 170 9.72 21.75 14.42
N LYS A 171 10.99 21.53 14.02
CA LYS A 171 12.16 22.19 14.64
C LYS A 171 12.73 23.35 13.83
N ARG A 172 13.04 23.12 12.54
CA ARG A 172 13.75 24.09 11.70
C ARG A 172 13.61 23.79 10.21
N PRO A 173 13.83 24.76 9.32
CA PRO A 173 14.01 24.50 7.91
C PRO A 173 15.19 23.54 7.68
N LEU A 174 15.06 22.63 6.71
CA LEU A 174 16.11 21.72 6.26
C LEU A 174 16.55 22.17 4.86
N THR A 175 17.56 23.02 4.80
CA THR A 175 18.01 23.65 3.55
C THR A 175 19.23 22.95 2.95
N LYS A 176 19.92 22.15 3.75
CA LYS A 176 21.11 21.37 3.39
C LYS A 176 21.18 20.09 4.25
N PRO A 177 21.94 19.06 3.85
CA PRO A 177 22.06 17.81 4.59
C PRO A 177 22.43 17.98 6.08
N GLU A 178 23.31 18.93 6.41
CA GLU A 178 23.79 19.15 7.78
C GLU A 178 22.69 19.63 8.74
N ASP A 179 21.59 20.19 8.22
CA ASP A 179 20.45 20.63 9.04
C ASP A 179 19.70 19.47 9.69
N PHE A 180 19.95 18.23 9.25
CA PHE A 180 19.32 17.02 9.80
C PHE A 180 19.93 16.58 11.13
N VAL A 181 21.15 17.01 11.45
CA VAL A 181 21.88 16.57 12.64
C VAL A 181 21.08 16.84 13.91
N GLY A 182 20.92 15.80 14.73
CA GLY A 182 20.23 15.86 16.01
C GLY A 182 18.70 15.76 15.94
N LEU A 183 18.10 15.62 14.76
CA LEU A 183 16.67 15.35 14.61
C LEU A 183 16.36 13.86 14.78
N GLN A 184 15.17 13.57 15.31
CA GLN A 184 14.55 12.26 15.26
C GLN A 184 13.43 12.27 14.20
N LEU A 185 13.62 11.53 13.11
CA LEU A 185 12.69 11.53 11.99
C LEU A 185 12.13 10.13 11.73
N ARG A 186 10.84 10.06 11.47
CA ARG A 186 10.22 8.80 11.07
C ARG A 186 10.55 8.46 9.63
N GLY A 187 11.09 7.23 9.41
CA GLY A 187 11.10 6.54 8.13
C GLY A 187 9.99 5.48 8.08
N TYR A 188 9.44 5.23 6.91
CA TYR A 188 8.36 4.24 6.72
C TYR A 188 8.87 2.85 6.30
N GLY A 189 10.17 2.67 6.15
CA GLY A 189 10.82 1.41 5.76
C GLY A 189 12.33 1.48 5.97
N GLN A 190 13.04 0.45 5.50
CA GLN A 190 14.49 0.32 5.68
C GLN A 190 15.24 1.46 4.96
N ILE A 191 15.08 1.60 3.65
CA ILE A 191 15.80 2.63 2.87
C ILE A 191 15.47 4.06 3.33
N PRO A 192 14.21 4.44 3.59
CA PRO A 192 13.90 5.73 4.20
C PRO A 192 14.62 5.96 5.54
N ALA A 193 14.77 4.92 6.38
CA ALA A 193 15.52 5.03 7.64
C ALA A 193 17.04 5.19 7.38
N GLU A 194 17.60 4.47 6.44
CA GLU A 194 19.01 4.61 6.03
C GLU A 194 19.28 5.99 5.42
N THR A 195 18.36 6.53 4.63
CA THR A 195 18.44 7.89 4.07
C THR A 195 18.46 8.94 5.18
N ILE A 196 17.57 8.83 6.17
CA ILE A 196 17.55 9.72 7.34
C ILE A 196 18.89 9.65 8.09
N LYS A 197 19.43 8.46 8.29
CA LYS A 197 20.73 8.25 8.94
C LYS A 197 21.88 8.83 8.13
N ALA A 198 21.89 8.63 6.81
CA ALA A 198 22.92 9.18 5.92
C ALA A 198 22.95 10.72 5.93
N LEU A 199 21.78 11.36 6.13
CA LEU A 199 21.64 12.80 6.30
C LEU A 199 22.02 13.29 7.72
N GLY A 200 22.35 12.39 8.67
CA GLY A 200 22.81 12.74 10.01
C GLY A 200 21.72 12.81 11.08
N ALA A 201 20.47 12.46 10.75
CA ALA A 201 19.39 12.36 11.73
C ALA A 201 19.27 10.94 12.31
N SER A 202 18.52 10.80 13.40
CA SER A 202 18.20 9.52 14.02
C SER A 202 16.87 8.98 13.44
N PRO A 203 16.87 7.83 12.75
CA PRO A 203 15.64 7.27 12.20
C PRO A 203 14.82 6.54 13.26
N VAL A 204 13.49 6.67 13.17
CA VAL A 204 12.50 5.88 13.92
C VAL A 204 11.54 5.26 12.94
N THR A 205 11.38 3.92 12.96
CA THR A 205 10.43 3.23 12.07
C THR A 205 9.12 2.96 12.81
N MET A 206 8.02 3.51 12.29
CA MET A 206 6.68 3.31 12.86
C MET A 206 5.60 3.32 11.78
N GLY A 207 4.43 2.76 12.10
CA GLY A 207 3.25 2.78 11.23
C GLY A 207 2.76 4.19 10.97
N SER A 208 2.13 4.37 9.82
CA SER A 208 1.70 5.69 9.37
C SER A 208 0.59 6.32 10.25
N ALA A 209 -0.23 5.49 10.92
CA ALA A 209 -1.28 5.96 11.82
C ALA A 209 -0.75 6.58 13.13
N GLU A 210 0.50 6.24 13.52
CA GLU A 210 1.10 6.66 14.78
C GLU A 210 1.78 8.05 14.69
N VAL A 211 2.10 8.49 13.45
CA VAL A 211 3.03 9.61 13.20
C VAL A 211 2.51 10.94 13.72
N TYR A 212 1.23 11.28 13.48
CA TYR A 212 0.64 12.53 13.95
C TYR A 212 0.82 12.71 15.47
N MET A 213 0.43 11.69 16.24
CA MET A 213 0.53 11.70 17.69
C MET A 213 1.98 11.68 18.17
N ALA A 214 2.88 11.02 17.46
CA ALA A 214 4.30 10.97 17.80
C ALA A 214 4.97 12.35 17.65
N ILE A 215 4.67 13.09 16.56
CA ILE A 215 5.15 14.46 16.38
C ILE A 215 4.51 15.38 17.41
N GLN A 216 3.19 15.30 17.63
CA GLN A 216 2.46 16.12 18.59
C GLN A 216 3.01 15.99 20.02
N ARG A 217 3.37 14.76 20.43
CA ARG A 217 3.94 14.47 21.76
C ARG A 217 5.44 14.75 21.85
N GLY A 218 6.10 15.10 20.73
CA GLY A 218 7.54 15.31 20.67
C GLY A 218 8.37 14.03 20.80
N THR A 219 7.78 12.84 20.55
CA THR A 219 8.51 11.57 20.51
C THR A 219 9.41 11.49 19.29
N ILE A 220 9.00 12.12 18.19
CA ILE A 220 9.80 12.37 16.99
C ILE A 220 9.66 13.84 16.58
N ASP A 221 10.63 14.36 15.86
CA ASP A 221 10.64 15.76 15.41
C ASP A 221 9.94 15.94 14.05
N GLY A 222 9.76 14.87 13.31
CA GLY A 222 9.17 14.91 11.97
C GLY A 222 9.17 13.57 11.27
N GLN A 223 8.96 13.61 9.94
CA GLN A 223 8.85 12.41 9.11
C GLN A 223 9.34 12.63 7.68
N THR A 224 9.59 11.52 6.96
CA THR A 224 9.53 11.50 5.49
C THR A 224 8.24 10.84 5.03
N SER A 225 7.55 11.45 4.06
CA SER A 225 6.31 10.95 3.43
C SER A 225 5.98 11.78 2.19
N GLY A 226 4.97 11.38 1.41
CA GLY A 226 4.41 12.20 0.33
C GLY A 226 3.51 13.31 0.86
N THR A 227 3.43 14.42 0.12
CA THR A 227 2.63 15.59 0.46
C THR A 227 1.15 15.29 0.57
N THR A 228 0.63 14.41 -0.30
CA THR A 228 -0.76 13.96 -0.32
C THR A 228 -1.20 13.33 1.01
N ALA A 229 -0.37 12.43 1.57
CA ALA A 229 -0.66 11.83 2.87
C ALA A 229 -0.38 12.78 4.04
N MET A 230 0.62 13.67 3.93
CA MET A 230 0.84 14.71 4.94
C MET A 230 -0.40 15.60 5.07
N PHE A 231 -0.99 16.02 3.96
CA PHE A 231 -2.20 16.83 3.95
C PHE A 231 -3.40 16.04 4.49
N ALA A 232 -3.67 14.84 3.97
CA ALA A 232 -4.80 14.01 4.38
C ALA A 232 -4.76 13.60 5.87
N ARG A 233 -3.56 13.48 6.46
CA ARG A 233 -3.36 13.20 7.90
C ARG A 233 -3.15 14.44 8.74
N LYS A 234 -3.35 15.62 8.16
CA LYS A 234 -3.23 16.92 8.85
C LYS A 234 -1.88 17.13 9.55
N ILE A 235 -0.81 16.64 8.95
CA ILE A 235 0.55 16.79 9.52
C ILE A 235 0.95 18.28 9.69
N TYR A 236 0.37 19.17 8.89
CA TYR A 236 0.54 20.62 9.02
C TYR A 236 0.08 21.20 10.38
N GLU A 237 -0.74 20.49 11.15
CA GLU A 237 -1.13 20.90 12.51
C GLU A 237 -0.02 20.66 13.54
N VAL A 238 0.92 19.75 13.26
CA VAL A 238 1.98 19.30 14.20
C VAL A 238 3.41 19.46 13.68
N ALA A 239 3.58 19.76 12.38
CA ALA A 239 4.88 20.04 11.75
C ALA A 239 4.83 21.39 11.02
N LYS A 240 5.82 22.23 11.25
CA LYS A 240 5.88 23.60 10.72
C LYS A 240 6.64 23.71 9.40
N TYR A 241 7.67 22.89 9.21
CA TYR A 241 8.60 23.01 8.09
C TYR A 241 8.43 21.83 7.13
N LEU A 242 8.37 22.15 5.83
CA LEU A 242 8.33 21.17 4.74
C LEU A 242 9.50 21.43 3.80
N THR A 243 10.33 20.41 3.58
CA THR A 243 11.44 20.47 2.62
C THR A 243 11.13 19.55 1.43
N ILE A 244 10.99 20.14 0.25
CA ILE A 244 10.77 19.46 -1.02
C ILE A 244 12.14 19.06 -1.59
N THR A 245 12.46 17.80 -1.47
CA THR A 245 13.73 17.22 -1.94
C THR A 245 13.56 16.35 -3.17
N ASN A 246 12.37 15.79 -3.40
CA ASN A 246 12.07 14.77 -4.43
C ASN A 246 13.13 13.64 -4.43
N HIS A 247 13.58 13.24 -3.24
CA HIS A 247 14.72 12.33 -3.11
C HIS A 247 14.36 10.88 -3.45
N ALA A 248 13.11 10.45 -3.24
CA ALA A 248 12.66 9.11 -3.57
C ALA A 248 11.20 9.13 -4.05
N PHE A 249 10.85 8.19 -4.92
CA PHE A 249 9.50 8.04 -5.40
C PHE A 249 8.85 6.85 -4.70
N CYS A 250 7.83 7.13 -3.90
CA CYS A 250 7.09 6.08 -3.24
C CYS A 250 6.08 5.46 -4.20
N GLU A 251 6.15 4.15 -4.33
CA GLU A 251 5.22 3.36 -5.13
C GLU A 251 4.35 2.50 -4.23
N PHE A 252 3.11 2.29 -4.64
CA PHE A 252 2.20 1.36 -4.00
C PHE A 252 1.91 0.20 -4.95
N SER A 253 1.67 -0.96 -4.38
CA SER A 253 1.23 -2.16 -5.09
C SER A 253 -0.22 -2.45 -4.71
N LEU A 254 -1.11 -2.54 -5.70
CA LEU A 254 -2.36 -3.28 -5.52
C LEU A 254 -2.05 -4.75 -5.72
N ALA A 255 -1.80 -5.42 -4.62
CA ALA A 255 -1.43 -6.82 -4.58
C ALA A 255 -2.65 -7.71 -4.35
N MET A 256 -2.70 -8.85 -5.01
CA MET A 256 -3.75 -9.88 -4.86
C MET A 256 -3.13 -11.21 -4.48
N ASN A 257 -3.80 -11.96 -3.61
CA ASN A 257 -3.42 -13.35 -3.36
C ASN A 257 -3.47 -14.16 -4.65
N LYS A 258 -2.36 -14.83 -5.02
CA LYS A 258 -2.25 -15.52 -6.30
C LYS A 258 -3.19 -16.70 -6.41
N ALA A 259 -3.39 -17.48 -5.35
CA ALA A 259 -4.33 -18.60 -5.38
C ALA A 259 -5.78 -18.12 -5.61
N LYS A 260 -6.15 -16.96 -5.02
CA LYS A 260 -7.44 -16.32 -5.29
C LYS A 260 -7.54 -15.87 -6.74
N TRP A 261 -6.50 -15.21 -7.27
CA TRP A 261 -6.43 -14.86 -8.71
C TRP A 261 -6.61 -16.07 -9.61
N ASP A 262 -5.88 -17.17 -9.35
CA ASP A 262 -5.92 -18.39 -10.16
C ASP A 262 -7.29 -19.11 -10.07
N SER A 263 -8.08 -18.86 -9.03
CA SER A 263 -9.44 -19.41 -8.86
C SER A 263 -10.51 -18.67 -9.66
N LEU A 264 -10.19 -17.48 -10.19
CA LEU A 264 -11.13 -16.69 -11.00
C LEU A 264 -11.23 -17.24 -12.43
N SER A 265 -12.40 -17.08 -13.06
CA SER A 265 -12.53 -17.41 -14.47
C SER A 265 -11.69 -16.48 -15.37
N PRO A 266 -11.35 -16.91 -16.60
CA PRO A 266 -10.63 -16.06 -17.55
C PRO A 266 -11.32 -14.71 -17.79
N GLU A 267 -12.66 -14.67 -17.84
CA GLU A 267 -13.45 -13.45 -18.00
C GLU A 267 -13.32 -12.52 -16.77
N GLN A 268 -13.32 -13.11 -15.57
CA GLN A 268 -13.13 -12.35 -14.32
C GLN A 268 -11.71 -11.79 -14.22
N GLN A 269 -10.69 -12.58 -14.55
CA GLN A 269 -9.29 -12.12 -14.60
C GLN A 269 -9.11 -11.00 -15.62
N LYS A 270 -9.77 -11.12 -16.79
CA LYS A 270 -9.74 -10.07 -17.81
C LYS A 270 -10.37 -8.78 -17.30
N ALA A 271 -11.56 -8.84 -16.68
CA ALA A 271 -12.23 -7.66 -16.12
C ALA A 271 -11.37 -6.95 -15.07
N LEU A 272 -10.72 -7.71 -14.15
CA LEU A 272 -9.78 -7.17 -13.17
C LEU A 272 -8.57 -6.51 -13.84
N SER A 273 -7.96 -7.17 -14.83
CA SER A 273 -6.77 -6.66 -15.52
C SER A 273 -7.05 -5.40 -16.30
N GLU A 274 -8.20 -5.32 -16.98
CA GLU A 274 -8.60 -4.13 -17.74
C GLU A 274 -8.92 -2.96 -16.80
N ALA A 275 -9.66 -3.20 -15.71
CA ALA A 275 -9.93 -2.19 -14.69
C ALA A 275 -8.61 -1.69 -14.05
N ALA A 276 -7.71 -2.61 -13.72
CA ALA A 276 -6.40 -2.30 -13.15
C ALA A 276 -5.57 -1.40 -14.06
N LYS A 277 -5.54 -1.73 -15.37
CA LYS A 277 -4.80 -0.93 -16.37
C LYS A 277 -5.35 0.49 -16.46
N GLU A 278 -6.67 0.65 -16.58
CA GLU A 278 -7.30 1.97 -16.69
C GLU A 278 -7.05 2.83 -15.44
N ILE A 279 -7.21 2.24 -14.26
CA ILE A 279 -6.98 2.95 -12.99
C ILE A 279 -5.50 3.32 -12.81
N ARG A 280 -4.56 2.44 -13.18
CA ARG A 280 -3.12 2.76 -13.19
C ARG A 280 -2.84 3.98 -14.06
N ASP A 281 -3.38 3.98 -15.29
CA ASP A 281 -3.14 5.06 -16.25
C ASP A 281 -3.75 6.39 -15.75
N GLU A 282 -4.92 6.35 -15.07
CA GLU A 282 -5.52 7.51 -14.40
C GLU A 282 -4.62 8.02 -13.25
N ILE A 283 -4.20 7.14 -12.33
CA ILE A 283 -3.32 7.48 -11.20
C ILE A 283 -2.06 8.17 -11.71
N ARG A 284 -1.36 7.57 -12.67
CA ARG A 284 -0.10 8.11 -13.23
C ARG A 284 -0.27 9.51 -13.81
N LYS A 285 -1.35 9.74 -14.52
CA LYS A 285 -1.67 11.04 -15.10
C LYS A 285 -1.94 12.11 -14.03
N GLU A 286 -2.57 11.72 -12.91
CA GLU A 286 -3.04 12.66 -11.89
C GLU A 286 -2.00 12.94 -10.79
N THR A 287 -1.08 12.00 -10.51
CA THR A 287 -0.20 12.05 -9.32
C THR A 287 0.65 13.31 -9.24
N LYS A 288 1.27 13.75 -10.34
CA LYS A 288 2.07 14.98 -10.34
C LYS A 288 1.24 16.21 -9.95
N ALA A 289 0.04 16.34 -10.53
CA ALA A 289 -0.85 17.46 -10.24
C ALA A 289 -1.36 17.42 -8.77
N GLU A 290 -1.59 16.23 -8.22
CA GLU A 290 -1.97 16.08 -6.81
C GLU A 290 -0.81 16.41 -5.86
N ASP A 291 0.44 16.06 -6.19
CA ASP A 291 1.62 16.46 -5.39
C ASP A 291 1.81 17.97 -5.39
N GLU A 292 1.69 18.64 -6.54
CA GLU A 292 1.78 20.10 -6.67
C GLU A 292 0.65 20.79 -5.87
N LYS A 293 -0.57 20.33 -6.04
CA LYS A 293 -1.77 20.86 -5.37
C LYS A 293 -1.68 20.69 -3.84
N THR A 294 -1.24 19.52 -3.36
CA THR A 294 -1.13 19.28 -1.91
C THR A 294 0.04 20.01 -1.30
N THR A 295 1.14 20.21 -2.03
CA THR A 295 2.26 21.08 -1.59
C THR A 295 1.77 22.51 -1.36
N GLU A 296 0.99 23.07 -2.29
CA GLU A 296 0.42 24.40 -2.15
C GLU A 296 -0.61 24.46 -1.00
N ALA A 297 -1.44 23.40 -0.83
CA ALA A 297 -2.39 23.31 0.26
C ALA A 297 -1.69 23.26 1.65
N LEU A 298 -0.57 22.55 1.77
CA LEU A 298 0.25 22.53 2.99
C LEU A 298 0.84 23.90 3.31
N LYS A 299 1.30 24.65 2.29
CA LYS A 299 1.78 26.01 2.45
C LYS A 299 0.65 26.95 2.89
N GLN A 300 -0.54 26.88 2.30
CA GLN A 300 -1.72 27.65 2.70
C GLN A 300 -2.18 27.31 4.12
N ALA A 301 -1.99 26.05 4.55
CA ALA A 301 -2.24 25.62 5.93
C ALA A 301 -1.18 26.10 6.95
N GLY A 302 -0.17 26.88 6.51
CA GLY A 302 0.78 27.54 7.38
C GLY A 302 2.15 26.86 7.49
N MET A 303 2.45 25.83 6.68
CA MET A 303 3.81 25.27 6.64
C MET A 303 4.79 26.21 5.90
N GLU A 304 5.98 26.35 6.45
CA GLU A 304 7.10 27.00 5.77
C GLU A 304 7.72 25.98 4.78
N VAL A 305 7.57 26.23 3.49
CA VAL A 305 8.02 25.32 2.43
C VAL A 305 9.34 25.79 1.83
N PHE A 306 10.35 24.93 1.87
CA PHE A 306 11.62 25.10 1.18
C PHE A 306 11.74 24.04 0.09
N THR A 307 12.04 24.45 -1.13
CA THR A 307 12.34 23.53 -2.24
C THR A 307 13.83 23.55 -2.51
N VAL A 308 14.47 22.38 -2.51
CA VAL A 308 15.89 22.25 -2.82
C VAL A 308 16.15 22.74 -4.25
N PRO A 309 16.98 23.78 -4.42
CA PRO A 309 17.34 24.28 -5.75
C PRO A 309 18.03 23.20 -6.59
N ALA A 310 17.82 23.20 -7.89
CA ALA A 310 18.45 22.23 -8.80
C ALA A 310 19.98 22.21 -8.70
N ALA A 311 20.60 23.37 -8.43
CA ALA A 311 22.04 23.51 -8.23
C ALA A 311 22.56 22.75 -7.00
N ASP A 312 21.71 22.58 -5.97
CA ASP A 312 22.10 21.97 -4.70
C ASP A 312 21.81 20.46 -4.63
N VAL A 313 21.07 19.91 -5.61
CA VAL A 313 20.70 18.47 -5.63
C VAL A 313 21.94 17.57 -5.55
N ALA A 314 23.03 17.95 -6.19
CA ALA A 314 24.27 17.16 -6.16
C ALA A 314 24.84 16.96 -4.74
N GLN A 315 24.69 17.96 -3.84
CA GLN A 315 25.09 17.82 -2.44
C GLN A 315 24.24 16.79 -1.70
N TRP A 316 22.93 16.76 -1.94
CA TRP A 316 22.01 15.78 -1.35
C TRP A 316 22.27 14.37 -1.87
N GLN A 317 22.55 14.24 -3.18
CA GLN A 317 22.96 12.97 -3.79
C GLN A 317 24.25 12.44 -3.16
N ALA A 318 25.27 13.30 -2.98
CA ALA A 318 26.53 12.90 -2.35
C ALA A 318 26.32 12.44 -0.90
N ALA A 319 25.51 13.17 -0.11
CA ALA A 319 25.21 12.81 1.27
C ALA A 319 24.48 11.46 1.42
N THR A 320 23.74 11.02 0.41
CA THR A 320 22.95 9.78 0.43
C THR A 320 23.52 8.66 -0.44
N MET A 321 24.71 8.83 -1.04
CA MET A 321 25.31 7.86 -1.96
C MET A 321 25.47 6.46 -1.33
N SER A 322 25.88 6.41 -0.07
CA SER A 322 26.07 5.16 0.67
C SER A 322 24.80 4.30 0.75
N VAL A 323 23.60 4.91 0.69
CA VAL A 323 22.33 4.17 0.70
C VAL A 323 22.20 3.26 -0.52
N ARG A 324 22.54 3.78 -1.72
CA ARG A 324 22.55 3.00 -2.95
C ARG A 324 23.61 1.90 -2.93
N GLU A 325 24.79 2.21 -2.45
CA GLU A 325 25.90 1.25 -2.35
C GLU A 325 25.54 0.10 -1.41
N ASN A 326 24.98 0.40 -0.24
CA ASN A 326 24.49 -0.60 0.71
C ASN A 326 23.36 -1.45 0.10
N PHE A 327 22.40 -0.82 -0.58
CA PHE A 327 21.31 -1.54 -1.23
C PHE A 327 21.84 -2.56 -2.25
N ILE A 328 22.81 -2.18 -3.12
CA ILE A 328 23.43 -3.10 -4.08
C ILE A 328 24.16 -4.23 -3.35
N LYS A 329 24.96 -3.90 -2.34
CA LYS A 329 25.70 -4.89 -1.53
C LYS A 329 24.78 -5.92 -0.89
N ASP A 330 23.67 -5.46 -0.30
CA ASP A 330 22.74 -6.31 0.46
C ASP A 330 21.87 -7.19 -0.45
N ASN A 331 21.63 -6.77 -1.70
CA ASN A 331 20.80 -7.49 -2.67
C ASN A 331 21.59 -8.18 -3.79
N GLY A 332 22.92 -8.04 -3.84
CA GLY A 332 23.79 -8.71 -4.80
C GLY A 332 23.45 -8.42 -6.26
N GLU A 333 23.46 -9.45 -7.10
CA GLU A 333 23.21 -9.31 -8.55
C GLU A 333 21.81 -8.74 -8.85
N LEU A 334 20.79 -9.12 -8.08
CA LEU A 334 19.45 -8.59 -8.26
C LEU A 334 19.39 -7.10 -7.91
N GLY A 335 20.08 -6.69 -6.83
CA GLY A 335 20.20 -5.29 -6.43
C GLY A 335 20.87 -4.44 -7.51
N GLN A 336 21.99 -4.91 -8.07
CA GLN A 336 22.65 -4.23 -9.18
C GLN A 336 21.73 -4.12 -10.40
N LYS A 337 21.09 -5.23 -10.80
CA LYS A 337 20.16 -5.27 -11.94
C LYS A 337 19.06 -4.23 -11.83
N VAL A 338 18.35 -4.16 -10.70
CA VAL A 338 17.21 -3.23 -10.53
C VAL A 338 17.67 -1.77 -10.47
N VAL A 339 18.88 -1.50 -9.92
CA VAL A 339 19.49 -0.15 -9.98
C VAL A 339 19.82 0.22 -11.42
N ASP A 340 20.41 -0.69 -12.21
CA ASP A 340 20.72 -0.43 -13.62
C ASP A 340 19.48 -0.17 -14.45
N GLU A 341 18.35 -0.85 -14.18
CA GLU A 341 17.06 -0.58 -14.83
C GLU A 341 16.53 0.82 -14.49
N CYS A 342 16.68 1.28 -13.23
CA CYS A 342 16.33 2.66 -12.84
C CYS A 342 17.21 3.68 -13.59
N LEU A 343 18.53 3.48 -13.58
CA LEU A 343 19.47 4.39 -14.23
C LEU A 343 19.28 4.45 -15.76
N LYS A 344 18.87 3.35 -16.38
CA LYS A 344 18.51 3.30 -17.80
C LYS A 344 17.25 4.11 -18.10
N ALA A 345 16.26 4.04 -17.24
CA ALA A 345 15.00 4.79 -17.38
C ALA A 345 15.18 6.30 -17.14
N SER A 346 16.24 6.70 -16.42
CA SER A 346 16.56 8.10 -16.08
C SER A 346 17.38 8.82 -17.17
N LYS A 347 17.78 8.12 -18.22
CA LYS A 347 18.43 8.68 -19.41
C LYS A 347 17.39 9.03 -20.47
#